data_bc2a10d440cd508fb4a0e46615a8d752
#
_entry.id   bc2a10d440cd508fb4a0e46615a8d752
#
_cell.length_a   1.000
_cell.length_b   1.000
_cell.length_c   1.000
_cell.angle_alpha   90.00
_cell.angle_beta   90.00
_cell.angle_gamma   90.00
#
_symmetry.space_group_name_H-M   'P 1'
#
loop_
_entity.id
_entity.type
_entity.pdbx_description
1 polymer ?
#
loop_
_entity_poly.entity_id
_entity_poly.type
_entity_poly.pdbx_seq_one_letter_code
_entity_poly.pdbx_strand_id
1 'polypeptide(L)'
;MKKIKNNTTTITNIIASSGSFDIELIESLGTADYESLMEISASLAEDYGEKYLLTKNTINKYFNRSGALPIIARFENKIIGYIIGMPLELLSQEPWVRLDENYGKFNTLYTYAFVIKNDFKRKGYAKILKKVYISWAKKKEGILYNTGHVKSGISKKFKGQIKIIAEINNWQGTGKIFEYYRRNLDPEKIYEN
;
A
#
# COMPACT_ATOMS: atom_id res chain seq x y z
N MET A 1 -17.65 -24.21 -6.44
CA MET A 1 -16.30 -23.64 -6.19
C MET A 1 -15.63 -23.41 -7.53
N LYS A 2 -15.46 -22.15 -7.98
CA LYS A 2 -14.65 -21.85 -9.18
C LYS A 2 -13.18 -22.14 -8.82
N LYS A 3 -12.57 -23.12 -9.52
CA LYS A 3 -11.12 -23.33 -9.47
C LYS A 3 -10.45 -22.02 -9.90
N ILE A 4 -9.74 -21.36 -8.99
CA ILE A 4 -8.82 -20.25 -9.32
C ILE A 4 -7.79 -20.90 -10.23
N LYS A 5 -7.80 -20.57 -11.53
CA LYS A 5 -6.70 -20.89 -12.44
C LYS A 5 -5.47 -20.16 -11.88
N ASN A 6 -4.52 -20.88 -11.34
CA ASN A 6 -3.22 -20.34 -10.97
C ASN A 6 -2.55 -19.82 -12.24
N ASN A 7 -2.74 -18.54 -12.52
CA ASN A 7 -2.07 -17.90 -13.63
C ASN A 7 -0.57 -17.78 -13.27
N THR A 8 0.31 -18.30 -14.10
CA THR A 8 1.75 -18.22 -13.83
C THR A 8 2.27 -16.81 -14.07
N THR A 9 1.73 -16.12 -15.09
CA THR A 9 2.17 -14.80 -15.52
C THR A 9 1.39 -13.71 -14.82
N THR A 10 2.09 -12.70 -14.30
CA THR A 10 1.49 -11.47 -13.78
C THR A 10 1.06 -10.59 -14.95
N ILE A 11 -0.16 -10.04 -14.86
CA ILE A 11 -0.70 -9.08 -15.82
C ILE A 11 -0.64 -7.70 -15.15
N THR A 12 0.02 -6.77 -15.81
CA THR A 12 0.20 -5.40 -15.33
C THR A 12 -0.03 -4.37 -16.42
N ASN A 13 -0.32 -3.13 -15.98
CA ASN A 13 -0.25 -1.94 -16.83
C ASN A 13 0.88 -1.04 -16.34
N ILE A 14 1.81 -0.65 -17.21
CA ILE A 14 2.82 0.37 -16.90
C ILE A 14 2.09 1.70 -16.77
N ILE A 15 2.21 2.31 -15.59
CA ILE A 15 1.53 3.57 -15.23
C ILE A 15 2.48 4.75 -15.07
N ALA A 16 3.78 4.47 -14.99
CA ALA A 16 4.86 5.46 -15.09
C ALA A 16 6.16 4.74 -15.45
N SER A 17 7.03 5.40 -16.20
CA SER A 17 8.32 4.87 -16.63
C SER A 17 9.38 5.97 -16.68
N SER A 18 10.63 5.63 -16.34
CA SER A 18 11.79 6.53 -16.46
C SER A 18 13.07 5.69 -16.62
N GLY A 19 13.59 5.60 -17.84
CA GLY A 19 14.73 4.74 -18.16
C GLY A 19 14.39 3.27 -17.89
N SER A 20 15.19 2.60 -17.07
CA SER A 20 14.98 1.19 -16.68
C SER A 20 14.05 1.02 -15.46
N PHE A 21 13.43 2.09 -14.99
CA PHE A 21 12.54 2.08 -13.83
C PHE A 21 11.09 2.21 -14.26
N ASP A 22 10.29 1.17 -13.99
CA ASP A 22 8.87 1.11 -14.31
C ASP A 22 8.03 1.01 -13.03
N ILE A 23 6.87 1.63 -13.06
CA ILE A 23 5.83 1.49 -12.04
C ILE A 23 4.60 0.90 -12.72
N GLU A 24 4.15 -0.23 -12.21
CA GLU A 24 3.11 -1.03 -12.82
C GLU A 24 1.95 -1.24 -11.85
N LEU A 25 0.73 -1.02 -12.36
CA LEU A 25 -0.49 -1.44 -11.69
C LEU A 25 -0.74 -2.92 -11.98
N ILE A 26 -0.91 -3.73 -10.94
CA ILE A 26 -1.24 -5.15 -11.09
C ILE A 26 -2.74 -5.29 -11.35
N GLU A 27 -3.09 -5.95 -12.45
CA GLU A 27 -4.44 -6.42 -12.74
C GLU A 27 -4.67 -7.83 -12.20
N SER A 28 -3.64 -8.69 -12.34
CA SER A 28 -3.65 -10.05 -11.83
C SER A 28 -2.22 -10.49 -11.52
N LEU A 29 -1.95 -10.81 -10.27
CA LEU A 29 -0.66 -11.34 -9.85
C LEU A 29 -0.55 -12.82 -10.20
N GLY A 30 0.47 -13.18 -10.98
CA GLY A 30 0.85 -14.55 -11.28
C GLY A 30 1.89 -15.12 -10.31
N THR A 31 2.00 -16.45 -10.30
CA THR A 31 2.90 -17.15 -9.35
C THR A 31 4.37 -16.90 -9.61
N ALA A 32 4.76 -16.48 -10.83
CA ALA A 32 6.15 -16.17 -11.18
C ALA A 32 6.77 -15.05 -10.32
N ASP A 33 5.95 -14.09 -9.86
CA ASP A 33 6.44 -12.96 -9.07
C ASP A 33 6.33 -13.18 -7.54
N TYR A 34 5.78 -14.31 -7.08
CA TYR A 34 5.56 -14.59 -5.66
C TYR A 34 6.84 -14.53 -4.84
N GLU A 35 7.90 -15.21 -5.29
CA GLU A 35 9.16 -15.28 -4.54
C GLU A 35 9.77 -13.89 -4.33
N SER A 36 9.81 -13.07 -5.39
CA SER A 36 10.32 -11.70 -5.30
C SER A 36 9.52 -10.84 -4.31
N LEU A 37 8.20 -10.93 -4.33
CA LEU A 37 7.34 -10.16 -3.43
C LEU A 37 7.44 -10.65 -1.98
N MET A 38 7.55 -11.96 -1.76
CA MET A 38 7.76 -12.53 -0.42
C MET A 38 9.10 -12.10 0.16
N GLU A 39 10.19 -12.19 -0.62
CA GLU A 39 11.52 -11.70 -0.22
C GLU A 39 11.48 -10.23 0.19
N ILE A 40 10.85 -9.37 -0.62
CA ILE A 40 10.74 -7.95 -0.33
C ILE A 40 9.93 -7.70 0.96
N SER A 41 8.90 -8.52 1.22
CA SER A 41 8.06 -8.38 2.40
C SER A 41 8.79 -8.62 3.72
N ALA A 42 9.89 -9.38 3.71
CA ALA A 42 10.69 -9.61 4.90
C ALA A 42 11.22 -8.30 5.51
N SER A 43 11.70 -7.38 4.65
CA SER A 43 12.13 -6.04 5.12
C SER A 43 10.99 -5.21 5.73
N LEU A 44 9.76 -5.41 5.25
CA LEU A 44 8.59 -4.73 5.80
C LEU A 44 8.21 -5.33 7.17
N ALA A 45 8.29 -6.66 7.29
CA ALA A 45 7.99 -7.36 8.54
C ALA A 45 8.93 -6.96 9.68
N GLU A 46 10.21 -6.75 9.42
CA GLU A 46 11.19 -6.24 10.40
C GLU A 46 10.77 -4.87 10.97
N ASP A 47 10.17 -4.04 10.15
CA ASP A 47 9.78 -2.69 10.52
C ASP A 47 8.39 -2.60 11.15
N TYR A 48 7.43 -3.40 10.68
CA TYR A 48 6.00 -3.26 10.95
C TYR A 48 5.37 -4.46 11.68
N GLY A 49 6.12 -5.55 11.84
CA GLY A 49 5.69 -6.79 12.48
C GLY A 49 5.43 -7.94 11.50
N GLU A 50 5.52 -9.17 12.00
CA GLU A 50 5.50 -10.41 11.19
C GLU A 50 4.23 -10.59 10.34
N LYS A 51 3.12 -9.98 10.72
CA LYS A 51 1.88 -10.07 9.93
C LYS A 51 2.01 -9.47 8.52
N TYR A 52 3.02 -8.63 8.28
CA TYR A 52 3.32 -8.07 6.96
C TYR A 52 4.20 -8.98 6.09
N LEU A 53 4.67 -10.09 6.65
CA LEU A 53 5.37 -11.11 5.88
C LEU A 53 4.37 -11.79 4.94
N LEU A 54 4.65 -11.70 3.64
CA LEU A 54 3.85 -12.38 2.62
C LEU A 54 4.22 -13.86 2.57
N THR A 55 3.20 -14.69 2.37
CA THR A 55 3.32 -16.13 2.14
C THR A 55 2.56 -16.52 0.89
N LYS A 56 2.79 -17.71 0.35
CA LYS A 56 2.03 -18.24 -0.81
C LYS A 56 0.51 -18.22 -0.56
N ASN A 57 0.08 -18.38 0.69
CA ASN A 57 -1.34 -18.39 1.04
C ASN A 57 -1.92 -16.97 1.20
N THR A 58 -1.11 -15.99 1.60
CA THR A 58 -1.60 -14.65 1.90
C THR A 58 -1.41 -13.65 0.76
N ILE A 59 -0.46 -13.90 -0.16
CA ILE A 59 -0.11 -12.95 -1.22
C ILE A 59 -1.32 -12.57 -2.09
N ASN A 60 -2.15 -13.53 -2.46
CA ASN A 60 -3.36 -13.30 -3.25
C ASN A 60 -4.41 -12.46 -2.53
N LYS A 61 -4.46 -12.54 -1.20
CA LYS A 61 -5.38 -11.75 -0.37
C LYS A 61 -5.15 -10.25 -0.52
N TYR A 62 -3.92 -9.85 -0.86
CA TYR A 62 -3.56 -8.44 -0.94
C TYR A 62 -3.40 -7.95 -2.37
N PHE A 63 -2.82 -8.77 -3.26
CA PHE A 63 -2.53 -8.34 -4.63
C PHE A 63 -3.68 -8.62 -5.61
N ASN A 64 -4.43 -9.70 -5.42
CA ASN A 64 -5.56 -10.07 -6.30
C ASN A 64 -6.94 -9.73 -5.69
N ARG A 65 -6.97 -8.88 -4.64
CA ARG A 65 -8.21 -8.49 -3.99
C ARG A 65 -8.96 -7.43 -4.79
N SER A 66 -10.19 -7.70 -5.15
CA SER A 66 -11.07 -6.70 -5.78
C SER A 66 -11.17 -5.44 -4.90
N GLY A 67 -11.06 -4.27 -5.51
CA GLY A 67 -11.05 -2.98 -4.82
C GLY A 67 -9.69 -2.51 -4.32
N ALA A 68 -8.69 -3.40 -4.17
CA ALA A 68 -7.33 -3.02 -3.83
C ALA A 68 -6.66 -2.19 -4.95
N LEU A 69 -5.59 -1.50 -4.60
CA LEU A 69 -4.72 -0.77 -5.51
C LEU A 69 -3.27 -1.28 -5.33
N PRO A 70 -2.93 -2.44 -5.91
CA PRO A 70 -1.60 -3.01 -5.84
C PRO A 70 -0.72 -2.45 -6.96
N ILE A 71 0.40 -1.84 -6.59
CA ILE A 71 1.37 -1.26 -7.54
C ILE A 71 2.75 -1.83 -7.20
N ILE A 72 3.48 -2.27 -8.22
CA ILE A 72 4.87 -2.70 -8.11
C ILE A 72 5.81 -1.70 -8.77
N ALA A 73 7.05 -1.69 -8.31
CA ALA A 73 8.16 -0.97 -8.92
C ALA A 73 9.16 -1.98 -9.46
N ARG A 74 9.53 -1.87 -10.74
CA ARG A 74 10.57 -2.66 -11.38
C ARG A 74 11.76 -1.78 -11.75
N PHE A 75 12.95 -2.37 -11.67
CA PHE A 75 14.18 -1.82 -12.21
C PHE A 75 14.89 -2.92 -12.98
N GLU A 76 15.21 -2.68 -14.26
CA GLU A 76 15.77 -3.69 -15.16
C GLU A 76 14.97 -5.02 -15.11
N ASN A 77 13.65 -4.92 -15.25
CA ASN A 77 12.68 -6.04 -15.21
C ASN A 77 12.57 -6.78 -13.85
N LYS A 78 13.32 -6.40 -12.81
CA LYS A 78 13.26 -7.03 -11.48
C LYS A 78 12.37 -6.21 -10.55
N ILE A 79 11.49 -6.85 -9.79
CA ILE A 79 10.71 -6.17 -8.78
C ILE A 79 11.65 -5.69 -7.67
N ILE A 80 11.62 -4.39 -7.40
CA ILE A 80 12.42 -3.75 -6.35
C ILE A 80 11.58 -3.20 -5.20
N GLY A 81 10.26 -3.22 -5.33
CA GLY A 81 9.36 -2.75 -4.29
C GLY A 81 7.89 -2.81 -4.71
N TYR A 82 7.03 -2.52 -3.74
CA TYR A 82 5.59 -2.44 -3.99
C TYR A 82 4.90 -1.52 -2.99
N ILE A 83 3.69 -1.10 -3.35
CA ILE A 83 2.76 -0.40 -2.48
C ILE A 83 1.35 -0.95 -2.72
N ILE A 84 0.60 -1.17 -1.63
CA ILE A 84 -0.75 -1.72 -1.69
C ILE A 84 -1.70 -0.78 -0.96
N GLY A 85 -2.70 -0.28 -1.68
CA GLY A 85 -3.83 0.42 -1.08
C GLY A 85 -5.01 -0.54 -0.90
N MET A 86 -5.65 -0.51 0.27
CA MET A 86 -6.82 -1.31 0.61
C MET A 86 -7.95 -0.40 1.08
N PRO A 87 -9.17 -0.49 0.53
CA PRO A 87 -10.32 0.13 1.17
C PRO A 87 -10.42 -0.29 2.64
N LEU A 88 -10.79 0.62 3.53
CA LEU A 88 -10.91 0.32 4.96
C LEU A 88 -11.83 -0.87 5.22
N GLU A 89 -12.88 -1.00 4.44
CA GLU A 89 -13.91 -2.03 4.55
C GLU A 89 -13.37 -3.45 4.33
N LEU A 90 -12.28 -3.57 3.56
CA LEU A 90 -11.59 -4.85 3.34
C LEU A 90 -10.72 -5.28 4.53
N LEU A 91 -10.52 -4.38 5.50
CA LEU A 91 -9.72 -4.59 6.70
C LEU A 91 -10.58 -4.75 7.95
N SER A 92 -11.84 -5.16 7.81
CA SER A 92 -12.83 -5.30 8.90
C SER A 92 -12.40 -6.21 10.06
N GLN A 93 -11.42 -7.08 9.84
CA GLN A 93 -10.84 -7.94 10.89
C GLN A 93 -9.84 -7.20 11.80
N GLU A 94 -9.41 -6.01 11.41
CA GLU A 94 -8.51 -5.17 12.20
C GLU A 94 -9.33 -4.34 13.18
N PRO A 95 -9.15 -4.49 14.51
CA PRO A 95 -9.98 -3.79 15.49
C PRO A 95 -9.95 -2.26 15.35
N TRP A 96 -8.78 -1.70 15.00
CA TRP A 96 -8.58 -0.25 14.85
C TRP A 96 -9.38 0.34 13.69
N VAL A 97 -9.67 -0.42 12.64
CA VAL A 97 -10.40 0.07 11.46
C VAL A 97 -11.81 0.54 11.81
N ARG A 98 -12.48 -0.18 12.73
CA ARG A 98 -13.85 0.15 13.15
C ARG A 98 -13.93 1.43 13.98
N LEU A 99 -12.80 1.92 14.47
CA LEU A 99 -12.70 3.18 15.20
C LEU A 99 -12.46 4.38 14.26
N ASP A 100 -12.15 4.14 12.98
CA ASP A 100 -12.01 5.22 12.01
C ASP A 100 -13.39 5.76 11.62
N GLU A 101 -13.58 7.07 11.73
CA GLU A 101 -14.84 7.76 11.41
C GLU A 101 -15.29 7.59 9.95
N ASN A 102 -14.38 7.18 9.06
CA ASN A 102 -14.66 6.90 7.64
C ASN A 102 -14.94 5.43 7.35
N TYR A 103 -14.83 4.54 8.34
CA TYR A 103 -15.19 3.14 8.15
C TYR A 103 -16.67 3.01 7.80
N GLY A 104 -16.95 2.26 6.73
CA GLY A 104 -18.31 2.10 6.19
C GLY A 104 -18.74 3.19 5.20
N LYS A 105 -17.92 4.25 4.99
CA LYS A 105 -18.21 5.32 4.02
C LYS A 105 -17.62 5.03 2.62
N PHE A 106 -16.79 4.00 2.46
CA PHE A 106 -16.17 3.59 1.20
C PHE A 106 -15.36 4.70 0.52
N ASN A 107 -14.87 5.66 1.29
CA ASN A 107 -14.20 6.87 0.81
C ASN A 107 -12.71 6.93 1.16
N THR A 108 -12.17 5.89 1.80
CA THR A 108 -10.81 5.90 2.33
C THR A 108 -10.01 4.69 1.88
N LEU A 109 -8.84 4.96 1.32
CA LEU A 109 -7.86 3.95 0.94
C LEU A 109 -6.73 3.91 1.98
N TYR A 110 -6.57 2.78 2.66
CA TYR A 110 -5.48 2.54 3.60
C TYR A 110 -4.24 2.03 2.87
N THR A 111 -3.09 2.65 3.09
CA THR A 111 -1.79 2.15 2.61
C THR A 111 -1.37 0.96 3.47
N TYR A 112 -1.75 -0.24 3.04
CA TYR A 112 -1.52 -1.49 3.78
C TYR A 112 -0.04 -1.85 3.86
N ALA A 113 0.68 -1.71 2.75
CA ALA A 113 2.11 -2.00 2.66
C ALA A 113 2.78 -1.00 1.72
N PHE A 114 4.01 -0.62 2.05
CA PHE A 114 4.88 0.20 1.22
C PHE A 114 6.32 -0.13 1.52
N VAL A 115 7.03 -0.71 0.55
CA VAL A 115 8.39 -1.17 0.73
C VAL A 115 9.21 -1.06 -0.55
N ILE A 116 10.49 -0.75 -0.40
CA ILE A 116 11.53 -0.84 -1.44
C ILE A 116 12.68 -1.67 -0.87
N LYS A 117 13.24 -2.58 -1.69
CA LYS A 117 14.43 -3.37 -1.35
C LYS A 117 15.56 -2.48 -0.84
N ASN A 118 16.32 -2.96 0.15
CA ASN A 118 17.37 -2.18 0.83
C ASN A 118 18.40 -1.60 -0.15
N ASP A 119 18.84 -2.37 -1.14
CA ASP A 119 19.83 -1.97 -2.16
C ASP A 119 19.34 -0.82 -3.07
N PHE A 120 18.04 -0.58 -3.09
CA PHE A 120 17.38 0.46 -3.90
C PHE A 120 16.90 1.64 -3.06
N LYS A 121 17.08 1.61 -1.74
CA LYS A 121 16.77 2.74 -0.85
C LYS A 121 17.69 3.94 -1.12
N ARG A 122 17.22 5.14 -0.79
CA ARG A 122 17.95 6.43 -0.93
C ARG A 122 18.25 6.85 -2.38
N LYS A 123 17.76 6.13 -3.38
CA LYS A 123 17.91 6.46 -4.82
C LYS A 123 16.69 7.18 -5.41
N GLY A 124 15.73 7.59 -4.58
CA GLY A 124 14.53 8.31 -5.02
C GLY A 124 13.33 7.45 -5.41
N TYR A 125 13.49 6.14 -5.64
CA TYR A 125 12.44 5.24 -6.11
C TYR A 125 11.21 5.20 -5.20
N ALA A 126 11.41 5.16 -3.89
CA ALA A 126 10.31 5.21 -2.91
C ALA A 126 9.45 6.47 -3.07
N LYS A 127 10.09 7.64 -3.29
CA LYS A 127 9.39 8.91 -3.49
C LYS A 127 8.55 8.89 -4.77
N ILE A 128 9.09 8.35 -5.86
CA ILE A 128 8.39 8.25 -7.15
C ILE A 128 7.22 7.28 -7.02
N LEU A 129 7.45 6.08 -6.49
CA LEU A 129 6.41 5.07 -6.27
C LEU A 129 5.26 5.64 -5.42
N LYS A 130 5.56 6.31 -4.30
CA LYS A 130 4.53 6.93 -3.45
C LYS A 130 3.76 8.03 -4.17
N LYS A 131 4.46 8.87 -4.98
CA LYS A 131 3.82 9.93 -5.77
C LYS A 131 2.84 9.37 -6.78
N VAL A 132 3.23 8.32 -7.52
CA VAL A 132 2.38 7.65 -8.51
C VAL A 132 1.18 6.99 -7.83
N TYR A 133 1.41 6.27 -6.73
CA TYR A 133 0.34 5.67 -5.94
C TYR A 133 -0.70 6.71 -5.47
N ILE A 134 -0.28 7.84 -4.91
CA ILE A 134 -1.20 8.90 -4.47
C ILE A 134 -1.96 9.48 -5.67
N SER A 135 -1.31 9.67 -6.81
CA SER A 135 -1.97 10.13 -8.03
C SER A 135 -3.07 9.16 -8.50
N TRP A 136 -2.83 7.87 -8.41
CA TRP A 136 -3.81 6.85 -8.76
C TRP A 136 -4.93 6.71 -7.72
N ALA A 137 -4.59 6.83 -6.43
CA ALA A 137 -5.59 6.87 -5.36
C ALA A 137 -6.61 8.00 -5.55
N LYS A 138 -6.14 9.20 -5.97
CA LYS A 138 -7.01 10.35 -6.30
C LYS A 138 -7.98 10.09 -7.46
N LYS A 139 -7.59 9.22 -8.40
CA LYS A 139 -8.42 8.89 -9.58
C LYS A 139 -9.48 7.82 -9.27
N LYS A 140 -9.36 7.12 -8.14
CA LYS A 140 -10.38 6.14 -7.75
C LYS A 140 -11.66 6.87 -7.36
N GLU A 141 -12.75 6.50 -8.03
CA GLU A 141 -14.07 7.05 -7.75
C GLU A 141 -14.45 6.87 -6.29
N GLY A 142 -15.01 7.89 -5.68
CA GLY A 142 -15.45 7.90 -4.28
C GLY A 142 -14.33 7.99 -3.24
N ILE A 143 -13.05 7.89 -3.60
CA ILE A 143 -11.94 7.94 -2.64
C ILE A 143 -11.54 9.41 -2.39
N LEU A 144 -11.75 9.86 -1.15
CA LEU A 144 -11.41 11.20 -0.67
C LEU A 144 -10.16 11.22 0.19
N TYR A 145 -9.85 10.10 0.86
CA TYR A 145 -8.78 10.03 1.84
C TYR A 145 -7.81 8.88 1.56
N ASN A 146 -6.55 9.10 1.90
CA ASN A 146 -5.56 8.05 2.06
C ASN A 146 -5.04 8.05 3.49
N THR A 147 -5.02 6.89 4.11
CA THR A 147 -4.57 6.71 5.49
C THR A 147 -3.51 5.61 5.60
N GLY A 148 -2.91 5.46 6.75
CA GLY A 148 -1.93 4.42 7.04
C GLY A 148 -1.25 4.62 8.39
N HIS A 149 -0.53 3.59 8.82
CA HIS A 149 0.33 3.65 9.98
C HIS A 149 1.78 3.84 9.55
N VAL A 150 2.49 4.75 10.18
CA VAL A 150 3.92 4.99 9.98
C VAL A 150 4.61 5.18 11.32
N LYS A 151 5.91 4.88 11.42
CA LYS A 151 6.68 5.17 12.63
C LYS A 151 6.56 6.65 12.99
N SER A 152 6.47 6.94 14.28
CA SER A 152 6.33 8.31 14.81
C SER A 152 7.36 9.26 14.19
N GLY A 153 6.90 10.45 13.79
CA GLY A 153 7.69 11.49 13.11
C GLY A 153 7.85 11.32 11.60
N ILE A 154 7.48 10.18 11.01
CA ILE A 154 7.58 9.99 9.54
C ILE A 154 6.54 10.83 8.79
N SER A 155 5.35 10.98 9.35
CA SER A 155 4.26 11.76 8.74
C SER A 155 4.63 13.24 8.54
N LYS A 156 5.50 13.79 9.38
CA LYS A 156 6.02 15.17 9.26
C LYS A 156 6.74 15.43 7.93
N LYS A 157 7.23 14.37 7.26
CA LYS A 157 7.89 14.46 5.95
C LYS A 157 6.91 14.41 4.78
N PHE A 158 5.63 14.19 5.05
CA PHE A 158 4.62 14.08 4.00
C PHE A 158 4.19 15.47 3.54
N LYS A 159 3.92 15.60 2.24
CA LYS A 159 3.37 16.82 1.65
C LYS A 159 1.85 16.73 1.57
N GLY A 160 1.20 17.90 1.56
CA GLY A 160 -0.26 18.04 1.49
C GLY A 160 -0.92 18.10 2.86
N GLN A 161 -2.24 18.05 2.89
CA GLN A 161 -3.02 18.11 4.12
C GLN A 161 -2.98 16.76 4.85
N ILE A 162 -2.19 16.69 5.90
CA ILE A 162 -2.02 15.50 6.74
C ILE A 162 -2.53 15.82 8.14
N LYS A 163 -3.39 14.95 8.66
CA LYS A 163 -3.85 14.97 10.05
C LYS A 163 -3.37 13.69 10.74
N ILE A 164 -2.76 13.81 11.91
CA ILE A 164 -2.51 12.66 12.78
C ILE A 164 -3.81 12.41 13.54
N ILE A 165 -4.33 11.19 13.40
CA ILE A 165 -5.58 10.76 14.02
C ILE A 165 -5.32 10.16 15.38
N ALA A 166 -4.25 9.35 15.49
CA ALA A 166 -3.86 8.70 16.74
C ALA A 166 -2.36 8.39 16.76
N GLU A 167 -1.78 8.32 17.95
CA GLU A 167 -0.51 7.66 18.21
C GLU A 167 -0.77 6.31 18.87
N ILE A 168 -0.07 5.27 18.45
CA ILE A 168 -0.27 3.90 18.91
C ILE A 168 1.05 3.37 19.42
N ASN A 169 1.11 3.10 20.72
CA ASN A 169 2.24 2.46 21.35
C ASN A 169 2.26 0.97 21.01
N ASN A 170 3.48 0.43 20.85
CA ASN A 170 3.69 -0.98 20.60
C ASN A 170 2.87 -1.55 19.44
N TRP A 171 2.85 -0.81 18.30
CA TRP A 171 2.14 -1.24 17.09
C TRP A 171 2.53 -2.66 16.70
N GLN A 172 1.55 -3.57 16.60
CA GLN A 172 1.72 -4.98 16.20
C GLN A 172 2.82 -5.73 16.99
N GLY A 173 3.05 -5.35 18.23
CA GLY A 173 4.07 -5.99 19.08
C GLY A 173 5.52 -5.59 18.78
N THR A 174 5.75 -4.54 17.96
CA THR A 174 7.09 -4.11 17.55
C THR A 174 7.86 -3.33 18.63
N GLY A 175 7.22 -2.98 19.72
CA GLY A 175 7.80 -2.08 20.75
C GLY A 175 7.95 -0.63 20.29
N LYS A 176 7.51 -0.27 19.09
CA LYS A 176 7.66 1.06 18.48
C LYS A 176 6.36 1.84 18.53
N ILE A 177 6.48 3.18 18.53
CA ILE A 177 5.33 4.11 18.44
C ILE A 177 5.06 4.38 16.96
N PHE A 178 3.79 4.28 16.58
CA PHE A 178 3.30 4.58 15.25
C PHE A 178 2.25 5.68 15.27
N GLU A 179 2.21 6.46 14.20
CA GLU A 179 1.18 7.46 13.92
C GLU A 179 0.18 6.88 12.93
N TYR A 180 -1.11 6.92 13.28
CA TYR A 180 -2.20 6.72 12.34
C TYR A 180 -2.52 8.07 11.72
N TYR A 181 -2.18 8.24 10.43
CA TYR A 181 -2.38 9.48 9.72
C TYR A 181 -3.52 9.39 8.71
N ARG A 182 -4.14 10.53 8.41
CA ARG A 182 -5.05 10.71 7.29
C ARG A 182 -4.55 11.82 6.39
N ARG A 183 -4.49 11.54 5.10
CA ARG A 183 -4.22 12.50 4.04
C ARG A 183 -5.52 12.82 3.33
N ASN A 184 -5.86 14.09 3.19
CA ASN A 184 -6.87 14.54 2.26
C ASN A 184 -6.30 14.45 0.83
N LEU A 185 -7.02 13.74 -0.05
CA LEU A 185 -6.60 13.56 -1.45
C LEU A 185 -7.14 14.66 -2.36
N ASP A 186 -8.30 15.20 -2.05
CA ASP A 186 -8.95 16.23 -2.83
C ASP A 186 -9.64 17.24 -1.90
N PRO A 187 -8.91 18.30 -1.50
CA PRO A 187 -9.46 19.31 -0.59
C PRO A 187 -10.71 20.01 -1.12
N GLU A 188 -10.86 20.13 -2.44
CA GLU A 188 -11.97 20.87 -3.04
C GLU A 188 -13.29 20.10 -2.98
N LYS A 189 -13.24 18.75 -3.10
CA LYS A 189 -14.43 17.89 -3.05
C LYS A 189 -15.05 17.70 -1.66
N ILE A 190 -14.37 18.10 -0.60
CA ILE A 190 -14.84 17.88 0.79
C ILE A 190 -15.83 18.97 1.23
N TYR A 191 -15.83 20.09 0.56
CA TYR A 191 -16.71 21.22 0.89
C TYR A 191 -18.05 21.23 0.13
N GLU A 192 -18.29 20.24 -0.75
CA GLU A 192 -19.51 20.13 -1.56
C GLU A 192 -20.57 19.17 -0.96
N ASN A 193 -20.37 18.63 0.28
CA ASN A 193 -21.33 17.74 0.96
C ASN A 193 -21.83 18.32 2.27
#